data_21e96ffede161f5c32ed9b15cc65a61d
#
_entry.id   21e96ffede161f5c32ed9b15cc65a61d
#
_cell.length_a   1.000
_cell.length_b   1.000
_cell.length_c   1.000
_cell.angle_alpha   90.00
_cell.angle_beta   90.00
_cell.angle_gamma   90.00
#
_symmetry.space_group_name_H-M   'P 1'
#
loop_
_entity.id
_entity.type
_entity.pdbx_description
1 polymer ?
#
loop_
_entity_poly.entity_id
_entity_poly.type
_entity_poly.pdbx_seq_one_letter_code
_entity_poly.pdbx_strand_id
1 'polypeptide(L)'
;AMDDDVAYNCFYHLERKGKDGQISVIEGPSVRFTEIISACWKNLRIAGRIIANDGKTITAQGVCHDLESNVAYSVEVKRSILTSKGYTFSQDMQVVVGNAAVAIAQRNAICKVVPQVLISSVVKEVQAKALEHIKQIGVQSQWKSCVTCFQAYQVTDLILLDYLGGKSAEEVTAEDIQKLGGVYN
;
A
#
# COMPACT_ATOMS: atom_id res chain seq x y z
N ALA A 1 -12.40 -13.58 -12.55
CA ALA A 1 -12.45 -13.68 -11.10
C ALA A 1 -11.13 -13.17 -10.57
N MET A 2 -11.14 -12.20 -9.71
CA MET A 2 -9.96 -11.75 -9.00
C MET A 2 -9.72 -12.79 -7.90
N ASP A 3 -8.50 -13.29 -7.82
CA ASP A 3 -8.09 -14.21 -6.77
C ASP A 3 -8.24 -13.48 -5.42
N ASP A 4 -8.77 -14.14 -4.41
CA ASP A 4 -9.13 -13.50 -3.15
C ASP A 4 -7.91 -12.91 -2.44
N ASP A 5 -6.73 -13.53 -2.59
CA ASP A 5 -5.45 -13.01 -2.11
C ASP A 5 -5.06 -11.67 -2.77
N VAL A 6 -5.50 -11.42 -4.00
CA VAL A 6 -5.24 -10.17 -4.71
C VAL A 6 -6.04 -9.02 -4.11
N ALA A 7 -7.27 -9.28 -3.65
CA ALA A 7 -8.13 -8.24 -3.08
C ALA A 7 -7.54 -7.62 -1.81
N TYR A 8 -6.88 -8.43 -0.96
CA TYR A 8 -6.21 -7.93 0.24
C TYR A 8 -4.98 -7.07 -0.07
N ASN A 9 -4.28 -7.39 -1.17
CA ASN A 9 -3.06 -6.69 -1.58
C ASN A 9 -3.33 -5.40 -2.38
N CYS A 10 -4.59 -5.05 -2.62
CA CYS A 10 -4.96 -3.89 -3.42
C CYS A 10 -4.86 -2.55 -2.70
N PHE A 11 -4.80 -2.54 -1.37
CA PHE A 11 -4.84 -1.30 -0.58
C PHE A 11 -3.73 -1.28 0.46
N TYR A 12 -3.31 -0.08 0.83
CA TYR A 12 -2.46 0.15 1.99
C TYR A 12 -3.19 1.00 3.02
N HIS A 13 -2.91 0.73 4.28
CA HIS A 13 -3.39 1.47 5.44
C HIS A 13 -2.19 1.84 6.31
N LEU A 14 -1.93 3.13 6.47
CA LEU A 14 -0.81 3.64 7.26
C LEU A 14 -1.32 4.62 8.31
N GLU A 15 -1.07 4.31 9.58
CA GLU A 15 -1.29 5.24 10.67
C GLU A 15 -0.02 6.04 10.95
N ARG A 16 -0.15 7.35 11.02
CA ARG A 16 0.94 8.24 11.40
C ARG A 16 0.55 9.03 12.63
N LYS A 17 1.36 8.92 13.67
CA LYS A 17 1.23 9.76 14.86
C LYS A 17 1.88 11.10 14.59
N GLY A 18 1.10 12.18 14.64
CA GLY A 18 1.58 13.55 14.55
C GLY A 18 2.36 13.96 15.80
N LYS A 19 3.07 15.08 15.73
CA LYS A 19 3.81 15.65 16.88
C LYS A 19 2.88 16.07 18.02
N ASP A 20 1.64 16.33 17.71
CA ASP A 20 0.52 16.66 18.61
C ASP A 20 -0.17 15.44 19.23
N GLY A 21 0.33 14.24 18.91
CA GLY A 21 -0.24 12.97 19.37
C GLY A 21 -1.46 12.50 18.58
N GLN A 22 -1.96 13.29 17.63
CA GLN A 22 -3.07 12.88 16.78
C GLN A 22 -2.64 11.79 15.79
N ILE A 23 -3.49 10.79 15.58
CA ILE A 23 -3.27 9.73 14.60
C ILE A 23 -3.96 10.15 13.30
N SER A 24 -3.17 10.31 12.24
CA SER A 24 -3.66 10.50 10.88
C SER A 24 -3.59 9.17 10.12
N VAL A 25 -4.69 8.79 9.49
CA VAL A 25 -4.78 7.60 8.65
C VAL A 25 -4.55 7.99 7.20
N ILE A 26 -3.65 7.28 6.54
CA ILE A 26 -3.36 7.43 5.11
C ILE A 26 -3.70 6.11 4.44
N GLU A 27 -4.74 6.13 3.61
CA GLU A 27 -5.19 4.98 2.84
C GLU A 27 -5.11 5.29 1.34
N GLY A 28 -4.95 4.24 0.55
CA GLY A 28 -4.96 4.40 -0.89
C GLY A 28 -4.70 3.10 -1.65
N PRO A 29 -4.76 3.17 -2.98
CA PRO A 29 -4.43 2.03 -3.83
C PRO A 29 -2.95 1.66 -3.67
N SER A 30 -2.68 0.36 -3.52
CA SER A 30 -1.32 -0.15 -3.47
C SER A 30 -0.65 -0.11 -4.85
N VAL A 31 0.66 -0.37 -4.90
CA VAL A 31 1.38 -0.54 -6.17
C VAL A 31 0.77 -1.70 -6.97
N ARG A 32 0.43 -2.81 -6.31
CA ARG A 32 -0.19 -3.99 -6.95
C ARG A 32 -1.51 -3.65 -7.62
N PHE A 33 -2.33 -2.86 -6.98
CA PHE A 33 -3.59 -2.40 -7.56
C PHE A 33 -3.36 -1.56 -8.82
N THR A 34 -2.37 -0.67 -8.82
CA THR A 34 -2.06 0.15 -9.99
C THR A 34 -1.45 -0.65 -11.14
N GLU A 35 -0.72 -1.74 -10.86
CA GLU A 35 -0.27 -2.71 -11.87
C GLU A 35 -1.46 -3.37 -12.58
N ILE A 36 -2.47 -3.81 -11.81
CA ILE A 36 -3.70 -4.40 -12.36
C ILE A 36 -4.46 -3.37 -13.21
N ILE A 37 -4.66 -2.16 -12.69
CA ILE A 37 -5.30 -1.07 -13.43
C ILE A 37 -4.59 -0.82 -14.75
N SER A 38 -3.26 -0.75 -14.74
CA SER A 38 -2.46 -0.48 -15.92
C SER A 38 -2.61 -1.58 -16.98
N ALA A 39 -2.67 -2.83 -16.56
CA ALA A 39 -2.91 -3.97 -17.45
C ALA A 39 -4.32 -3.95 -18.07
N CYS A 40 -5.33 -3.52 -17.29
CA CYS A 40 -6.72 -3.43 -17.76
C CYS A 40 -6.98 -2.20 -18.62
N TRP A 41 -6.34 -1.06 -18.32
CA TRP A 41 -6.51 0.21 -19.05
C TRP A 41 -6.01 0.11 -20.48
N LYS A 42 -4.93 -0.65 -20.69
CA LYS A 42 -4.22 -0.77 -21.97
C LYS A 42 -3.58 0.56 -22.43
N ASN A 43 -2.78 0.50 -23.46
CA ASN A 43 -2.16 1.67 -24.12
C ASN A 43 -1.39 2.62 -23.18
N LEU A 44 -1.06 2.20 -21.94
CA LEU A 44 -0.21 2.96 -21.04
C LEU A 44 1.27 2.62 -21.25
N ARG A 45 2.08 3.66 -21.31
CA ARG A 45 3.55 3.53 -21.23
C ARG A 45 3.99 4.06 -19.87
N ILE A 46 4.55 3.17 -19.04
CA ILE A 46 4.93 3.46 -17.66
C ILE A 46 6.44 3.27 -17.54
N ALA A 47 7.09 4.24 -16.89
CA ALA A 47 8.52 4.19 -16.58
C ALA A 47 8.77 4.76 -15.18
N GLY A 48 9.89 4.32 -14.57
CA GLY A 48 10.35 4.88 -13.31
C GLY A 48 11.86 4.75 -13.21
N ARG A 49 12.49 5.75 -12.58
CA ARG A 49 13.92 5.79 -12.36
C ARG A 49 14.29 6.64 -11.15
N ILE A 50 15.46 6.39 -10.58
CA ILE A 50 16.09 7.28 -9.62
C ILE A 50 16.73 8.40 -10.42
N ILE A 51 16.47 9.65 -10.06
CA ILE A 51 17.00 10.85 -10.74
C ILE A 51 18.03 11.58 -9.89
N ALA A 52 18.03 11.38 -8.56
CA ALA A 52 19.02 11.97 -7.67
C ALA A 52 19.21 11.16 -6.40
N ASN A 53 20.44 11.20 -5.87
CA ASN A 53 20.80 10.76 -4.52
C ASN A 53 21.80 11.79 -3.97
N ASP A 54 21.39 12.51 -2.93
CA ASP A 54 22.19 13.57 -2.30
C ASP A 54 22.88 13.09 -1.01
N GLY A 55 22.89 11.78 -0.75
CA GLY A 55 23.43 11.16 0.46
C GLY A 55 22.51 11.27 1.69
N LYS A 56 21.42 12.00 1.61
CA LYS A 56 20.38 12.12 2.66
C LYS A 56 19.01 11.69 2.16
N THR A 57 18.75 11.94 0.89
CA THR A 57 17.50 11.58 0.22
C THR A 57 17.77 10.95 -1.14
N ILE A 58 16.89 10.03 -1.52
CA ILE A 58 16.77 9.52 -2.90
C ILE A 58 15.54 10.15 -3.51
N THR A 59 15.67 10.69 -4.72
CA THR A 59 14.57 11.20 -5.53
C THR A 59 14.34 10.25 -6.69
N ALA A 60 13.11 9.73 -6.79
CA ALA A 60 12.66 8.91 -7.91
C ALA A 60 11.64 9.66 -8.75
N GLN A 61 11.66 9.41 -10.05
CA GLN A 61 10.68 9.91 -11.02
C GLN A 61 9.87 8.74 -11.56
N GLY A 62 8.54 8.86 -11.52
CA GLY A 62 7.61 7.99 -12.21
C GLY A 62 6.94 8.74 -13.36
N VAL A 63 6.76 8.09 -14.48
CA VAL A 63 6.07 8.63 -15.67
C VAL A 63 5.00 7.65 -16.09
N CYS A 64 3.82 8.17 -16.41
CA CYS A 64 2.76 7.42 -17.06
C CYS A 64 2.23 8.25 -18.25
N HIS A 65 2.20 7.62 -19.42
CA HIS A 65 1.70 8.21 -20.66
C HIS A 65 0.59 7.33 -21.20
N ASP A 66 -0.60 7.88 -21.32
CA ASP A 66 -1.71 7.29 -22.04
C ASP A 66 -1.56 7.63 -23.53
N LEU A 67 -1.29 6.61 -24.33
CA LEU A 67 -1.04 6.74 -25.75
C LEU A 67 -2.33 6.96 -26.56
N GLU A 68 -3.50 6.68 -25.97
CA GLU A 68 -4.79 6.89 -26.62
C GLU A 68 -5.23 8.35 -26.50
N SER A 69 -5.22 8.90 -25.30
CA SER A 69 -5.56 10.30 -25.04
C SER A 69 -4.39 11.27 -25.27
N ASN A 70 -3.18 10.75 -25.45
CA ASN A 70 -1.91 11.50 -25.55
C ASN A 70 -1.65 12.41 -24.33
N VAL A 71 -2.05 11.95 -23.15
CA VAL A 71 -1.83 12.64 -21.87
C VAL A 71 -0.71 11.95 -21.10
N ALA A 72 0.26 12.73 -20.63
CA ALA A 72 1.37 12.22 -19.83
C ALA A 72 1.51 12.97 -18.52
N TYR A 73 1.78 12.24 -17.43
CA TYR A 73 2.16 12.81 -16.14
C TYR A 73 3.51 12.28 -15.68
N SER A 74 4.30 13.20 -15.14
CA SER A 74 5.54 12.89 -14.42
C SER A 74 5.39 13.28 -12.96
N VAL A 75 5.79 12.39 -12.04
CA VAL A 75 5.70 12.59 -10.59
C VAL A 75 7.05 12.27 -9.97
N GLU A 76 7.51 13.16 -9.10
CA GLU A 76 8.73 12.93 -8.32
C GLU A 76 8.37 12.59 -6.87
N VAL A 77 9.14 11.65 -6.30
CA VAL A 77 9.01 11.22 -4.90
C VAL A 77 10.38 11.25 -4.24
N LYS A 78 10.48 11.96 -3.13
CA LYS A 78 11.67 11.99 -2.28
C LYS A 78 11.49 11.07 -1.08
N ARG A 79 12.51 10.27 -0.78
CA ARG A 79 12.56 9.40 0.39
C ARG A 79 13.87 9.62 1.14
N SER A 80 13.78 9.76 2.47
CA SER A 80 14.96 9.83 3.33
C SER A 80 15.69 8.49 3.34
N ILE A 81 17.01 8.56 3.28
CA ILE A 81 17.91 7.42 3.47
C ILE A 81 18.72 7.56 4.77
N LEU A 82 18.16 8.30 5.74
CA LEU A 82 18.76 8.49 7.05
C LEU A 82 18.03 7.63 8.09
N THR A 83 18.83 7.09 9.01
CA THR A 83 18.33 6.46 10.24
C THR A 83 17.73 7.53 11.17
N SER A 84 17.02 7.09 12.22
CA SER A 84 16.52 8.00 13.28
C SER A 84 17.62 8.79 13.99
N LYS A 85 18.88 8.29 13.95
CA LYS A 85 20.06 8.93 14.51
C LYS A 85 20.78 9.87 13.52
N GLY A 86 20.25 10.02 12.29
CA GLY A 86 20.82 10.88 11.26
C GLY A 86 21.96 10.30 10.43
N TYR A 87 22.29 9.01 10.60
CA TYR A 87 23.28 8.32 9.77
C TYR A 87 22.65 7.80 8.47
N THR A 88 23.40 7.86 7.38
CA THR A 88 22.98 7.30 6.09
C THR A 88 22.86 5.79 6.17
N PHE A 89 21.83 5.22 5.57
CA PHE A 89 21.64 3.77 5.43
C PHE A 89 22.80 3.10 4.67
N SER A 90 23.00 1.79 4.91
CA SER A 90 23.88 0.95 4.08
C SER A 90 23.47 0.99 2.60
N GLN A 91 24.38 0.65 1.70
CA GLN A 91 24.08 0.62 0.26
C GLN A 91 22.90 -0.29 -0.06
N ASP A 92 22.82 -1.47 0.54
CA ASP A 92 21.70 -2.41 0.32
C ASP A 92 20.36 -1.79 0.75
N MET A 93 20.34 -1.12 1.90
CA MET A 93 19.15 -0.43 2.39
C MET A 93 18.78 0.76 1.50
N GLN A 94 19.76 1.47 0.92
CA GLN A 94 19.50 2.55 -0.06
C GLN A 94 18.85 2.00 -1.32
N VAL A 95 19.24 0.81 -1.79
CA VAL A 95 18.59 0.13 -2.94
C VAL A 95 17.13 -0.18 -2.61
N VAL A 96 16.84 -0.71 -1.42
CA VAL A 96 15.46 -0.99 -0.97
C VAL A 96 14.62 0.29 -0.96
N VAL A 97 15.14 1.37 -0.35
CA VAL A 97 14.46 2.67 -0.31
C VAL A 97 14.27 3.26 -1.71
N GLY A 98 15.27 3.10 -2.59
CA GLY A 98 15.21 3.56 -3.97
C GLY A 98 14.12 2.83 -4.77
N ASN A 99 14.05 1.50 -4.66
CA ASN A 99 13.01 0.70 -5.31
C ASN A 99 11.62 1.09 -4.81
N ALA A 100 11.46 1.28 -3.49
CA ALA A 100 10.21 1.76 -2.92
C ALA A 100 9.83 3.17 -3.42
N ALA A 101 10.80 4.07 -3.56
CA ALA A 101 10.56 5.41 -4.10
C ALA A 101 10.09 5.37 -5.57
N VAL A 102 10.73 4.53 -6.41
CA VAL A 102 10.33 4.31 -7.81
C VAL A 102 8.92 3.75 -7.90
N ALA A 103 8.61 2.70 -7.14
CA ALA A 103 7.28 2.09 -7.12
C ALA A 103 6.18 3.09 -6.73
N ILE A 104 6.43 3.92 -5.70
CA ILE A 104 5.49 4.98 -5.28
C ILE A 104 5.34 6.05 -6.37
N ALA A 105 6.43 6.45 -7.02
CA ALA A 105 6.39 7.46 -8.09
C ALA A 105 5.58 6.96 -9.31
N GLN A 106 5.78 5.71 -9.72
CA GLN A 106 5.01 5.07 -10.78
C GLN A 106 3.52 4.97 -10.42
N ARG A 107 3.19 4.46 -9.22
CA ARG A 107 1.82 4.42 -8.72
C ARG A 107 1.14 5.78 -8.78
N ASN A 108 1.82 6.81 -8.29
CA ASN A 108 1.27 8.17 -8.27
C ASN A 108 1.08 8.73 -9.69
N ALA A 109 1.96 8.40 -10.64
CA ALA A 109 1.81 8.81 -12.04
C ALA A 109 0.61 8.12 -12.70
N ILE A 110 0.41 6.81 -12.47
CA ILE A 110 -0.74 6.05 -12.95
C ILE A 110 -2.04 6.64 -12.42
N CYS A 111 -2.12 6.91 -11.11
CA CYS A 111 -3.30 7.50 -10.47
C CYS A 111 -3.62 8.93 -10.94
N LYS A 112 -2.69 9.61 -11.63
CA LYS A 112 -2.95 10.90 -12.27
C LYS A 112 -3.48 10.77 -13.69
N VAL A 113 -3.08 9.73 -14.41
CA VAL A 113 -3.54 9.45 -15.77
C VAL A 113 -4.92 8.80 -15.75
N VAL A 114 -5.09 7.77 -14.92
CA VAL A 114 -6.38 7.09 -14.78
C VAL A 114 -7.32 7.93 -13.91
N PRO A 115 -8.53 8.28 -14.38
CA PRO A 115 -9.45 9.12 -13.63
C PRO A 115 -9.80 8.55 -12.25
N GLN A 116 -9.64 9.36 -11.22
CA GLN A 116 -9.86 8.97 -9.82
C GLN A 116 -11.28 8.42 -9.56
N VAL A 117 -12.26 8.90 -10.30
CA VAL A 117 -13.65 8.42 -10.19
C VAL A 117 -13.74 6.92 -10.53
N LEU A 118 -13.04 6.49 -11.57
CA LEU A 118 -13.01 5.08 -11.98
C LEU A 118 -12.24 4.22 -10.97
N ILE A 119 -11.09 4.72 -10.50
CA ILE A 119 -10.32 4.06 -9.44
C ILE A 119 -11.18 3.87 -8.20
N SER A 120 -11.86 4.91 -7.74
CA SER A 120 -12.69 4.87 -6.52
C SER A 120 -13.86 3.90 -6.62
N SER A 121 -14.46 3.76 -7.79
CA SER A 121 -15.55 2.80 -8.03
C SER A 121 -15.05 1.36 -7.90
N VAL A 122 -13.96 1.04 -8.58
CA VAL A 122 -13.35 -0.30 -8.53
C VAL A 122 -12.84 -0.62 -7.11
N VAL A 123 -12.22 0.36 -6.44
CA VAL A 123 -11.77 0.24 -5.05
C VAL A 123 -12.91 -0.22 -4.13
N LYS A 124 -14.05 0.47 -4.18
CA LYS A 124 -15.22 0.14 -3.36
C LYS A 124 -15.75 -1.27 -3.64
N GLU A 125 -15.78 -1.68 -4.90
CA GLU A 125 -16.24 -3.01 -5.28
C GLU A 125 -15.28 -4.10 -4.77
N VAL A 126 -13.98 -3.89 -4.89
CA VAL A 126 -12.96 -4.82 -4.39
C VAL A 126 -13.01 -4.94 -2.87
N GLN A 127 -13.16 -3.81 -2.16
CA GLN A 127 -13.31 -3.82 -0.69
C GLN A 127 -14.57 -4.56 -0.25
N ALA A 128 -15.68 -4.35 -0.93
CA ALA A 128 -16.93 -5.05 -0.63
C ALA A 128 -16.80 -6.57 -0.82
N LYS A 129 -16.18 -7.01 -1.92
CA LYS A 129 -15.92 -8.43 -2.18
C LYS A 129 -14.97 -9.05 -1.16
N ALA A 130 -13.91 -8.34 -0.76
CA ALA A 130 -13.01 -8.80 0.29
C ALA A 130 -13.73 -9.02 1.62
N LEU A 131 -14.61 -8.09 2.02
CA LEU A 131 -15.43 -8.23 3.23
C LEU A 131 -16.41 -9.42 3.13
N GLU A 132 -17.03 -9.59 1.99
CA GLU A 132 -17.93 -10.71 1.75
C GLU A 132 -17.20 -12.06 1.87
N HIS A 133 -16.01 -12.15 1.29
CA HIS A 133 -15.16 -13.33 1.36
C HIS A 133 -14.75 -13.67 2.81
N ILE A 134 -14.32 -12.65 3.59
CA ILE A 134 -14.01 -12.85 5.02
C ILE A 134 -15.22 -13.44 5.77
N LYS A 135 -16.42 -12.92 5.49
CA LYS A 135 -17.66 -13.41 6.10
C LYS A 135 -18.00 -14.85 5.71
N GLN A 136 -17.72 -15.24 4.46
CA GLN A 136 -17.95 -16.58 3.94
C GLN A 136 -17.01 -17.64 4.56
N ILE A 137 -15.71 -17.32 4.67
CA ILE A 137 -14.72 -18.21 5.31
C ILE A 137 -14.90 -18.26 6.82
N GLY A 138 -15.43 -17.20 7.39
CA GLY A 138 -15.59 -17.01 8.85
C GLY A 138 -14.47 -16.17 9.45
N VAL A 139 -14.88 -15.14 10.16
CA VAL A 139 -14.01 -14.12 10.75
C VAL A 139 -12.93 -14.74 11.65
N GLN A 140 -13.30 -15.74 12.48
CA GLN A 140 -12.35 -16.38 13.40
C GLN A 140 -11.29 -17.24 12.68
N SER A 141 -11.64 -17.84 11.54
CA SER A 141 -10.69 -18.58 10.72
C SER A 141 -9.68 -17.63 10.07
N GLN A 142 -10.16 -16.53 9.52
CA GLN A 142 -9.31 -15.49 8.93
C GLN A 142 -8.45 -14.77 9.96
N TRP A 143 -8.95 -14.55 11.17
CA TRP A 143 -8.16 -14.02 12.27
C TRP A 143 -6.94 -14.88 12.57
N LYS A 144 -7.12 -16.20 12.69
CA LYS A 144 -6.00 -17.14 12.91
C LYS A 144 -4.96 -17.09 11.80
N SER A 145 -5.40 -17.05 10.54
CA SER A 145 -4.50 -16.90 9.39
C SER A 145 -3.74 -15.58 9.42
N CYS A 146 -4.42 -14.49 9.75
CA CYS A 146 -3.82 -13.16 9.90
C CYS A 146 -2.73 -13.16 10.98
N VAL A 147 -3.03 -13.67 12.18
CA VAL A 147 -2.05 -13.80 13.27
C VAL A 147 -0.83 -14.60 12.82
N THR A 148 -1.02 -15.71 12.10
CA THR A 148 0.08 -16.53 11.59
C THR A 148 0.99 -15.75 10.63
N CYS A 149 0.42 -14.94 9.74
CA CYS A 149 1.19 -14.09 8.83
C CYS A 149 2.04 -13.05 9.60
N PHE A 150 1.46 -12.40 10.60
CA PHE A 150 2.18 -11.39 11.40
C PHE A 150 3.22 -11.99 12.33
N GLN A 151 3.06 -13.24 12.78
CA GLN A 151 4.07 -13.95 13.59
C GLN A 151 5.42 -14.07 12.86
N ALA A 152 5.44 -14.16 11.54
CA ALA A 152 6.67 -14.15 10.76
C ALA A 152 7.51 -12.87 10.99
N TYR A 153 6.88 -11.78 11.41
CA TYR A 153 7.51 -10.49 11.74
C TYR A 153 7.64 -10.27 13.26
N GLN A 154 7.49 -11.31 14.06
CA GLN A 154 7.55 -11.26 15.54
C GLN A 154 6.45 -10.38 16.17
N VAL A 155 5.34 -10.19 15.46
CA VAL A 155 4.16 -9.50 15.97
C VAL A 155 3.20 -10.53 16.56
N THR A 156 2.88 -10.37 17.84
CA THR A 156 1.98 -11.28 18.56
C THR A 156 0.51 -10.88 18.37
N ASP A 157 -0.39 -11.80 18.64
CA ASP A 157 -1.85 -11.54 18.66
C ASP A 157 -2.22 -10.42 19.64
N LEU A 158 -1.57 -10.34 20.79
CA LEU A 158 -1.79 -9.28 21.78
C LEU A 158 -1.47 -7.88 21.20
N ILE A 159 -0.39 -7.76 20.43
CA ILE A 159 -0.02 -6.50 19.77
C ILE A 159 -1.06 -6.13 18.72
N LEU A 160 -1.56 -7.10 17.96
CA LEU A 160 -2.60 -6.87 16.97
C LEU A 160 -3.93 -6.45 17.62
N LEU A 161 -4.32 -7.10 18.71
CA LEU A 161 -5.52 -6.75 19.46
C LEU A 161 -5.44 -5.36 20.10
N ASP A 162 -4.27 -4.99 20.63
CA ASP A 162 -4.02 -3.62 21.13
C ASP A 162 -4.11 -2.59 20.01
N TYR A 163 -3.53 -2.86 18.84
CA TYR A 163 -3.64 -2.02 17.64
C TYR A 163 -5.10 -1.82 17.19
N LEU A 164 -5.95 -2.84 17.36
CA LEU A 164 -7.39 -2.76 17.07
C LEU A 164 -8.20 -2.08 18.16
N GLY A 165 -7.56 -1.48 19.15
CA GLY A 165 -8.21 -0.72 20.22
C GLY A 165 -8.48 -1.53 21.49
N GLY A 166 -7.68 -2.59 21.76
CA GLY A 166 -7.77 -3.40 22.96
C GLY A 166 -8.93 -4.40 22.94
N LYS A 167 -9.36 -4.82 21.73
CA LYS A 167 -10.42 -5.83 21.56
C LYS A 167 -9.96 -7.20 22.03
N SER A 168 -10.90 -8.07 22.35
CA SER A 168 -10.64 -9.51 22.46
C SER A 168 -10.67 -10.17 21.07
N ALA A 169 -10.07 -11.36 20.94
CA ALA A 169 -10.07 -12.11 19.68
C ALA A 169 -11.49 -12.45 19.16
N GLU A 170 -12.45 -12.55 20.07
CA GLU A 170 -13.85 -12.84 19.77
C GLU A 170 -14.61 -11.62 19.22
N GLU A 171 -14.15 -10.40 19.55
CA GLU A 171 -14.71 -9.13 19.10
C GLU A 171 -14.13 -8.62 17.77
N VAL A 172 -13.15 -9.34 17.20
CA VAL A 172 -12.57 -9.00 15.90
C VAL A 172 -13.62 -9.12 14.81
N THR A 173 -13.76 -8.06 14.01
CA THR A 173 -14.71 -7.99 12.89
C THR A 173 -14.03 -8.26 11.54
N ALA A 174 -14.83 -8.42 10.49
CA ALA A 174 -14.31 -8.56 9.13
C ALA A 174 -13.55 -7.29 8.67
N GLU A 175 -14.02 -6.13 9.10
CA GLU A 175 -13.40 -4.83 8.85
C GLU A 175 -12.04 -4.70 9.53
N ASP A 176 -11.91 -5.24 10.75
CA ASP A 176 -10.62 -5.28 11.47
C ASP A 176 -9.59 -6.14 10.71
N ILE A 177 -10.01 -7.30 10.20
CA ILE A 177 -9.14 -8.17 9.39
C ILE A 177 -8.72 -7.47 8.10
N GLN A 178 -9.65 -6.80 7.43
CA GLN A 178 -9.35 -6.03 6.22
C GLN A 178 -8.34 -4.90 6.52
N LYS A 179 -8.50 -4.19 7.64
CA LYS A 179 -7.57 -3.16 8.11
C LYS A 179 -6.16 -3.74 8.31
N LEU A 180 -6.04 -4.88 8.98
CA LEU A 180 -4.76 -5.55 9.20
C LEU A 180 -4.11 -6.00 7.89
N GLY A 181 -4.87 -6.49 6.92
CA GLY A 181 -4.36 -6.78 5.59
C GLY A 181 -3.74 -5.57 4.90
N GLY A 182 -4.33 -4.38 5.06
CA GLY A 182 -3.77 -3.12 4.56
C GLY A 182 -2.49 -2.66 5.28
N VAL A 183 -2.26 -3.10 6.52
CA VAL A 183 -1.03 -2.82 7.29
C VAL A 183 0.09 -3.79 6.89
N TYR A 184 -0.26 -5.03 6.56
CA TYR A 184 0.69 -6.08 6.17
C TYR A 184 1.39 -5.77 4.83
N ASN A 185 0.72 -5.07 3.92
CA ASN A 185 1.20 -4.67 2.58
C ASN A 185 1.97 -3.36 2.61
#